data_6be02c8a51cb6f6ba530897bdb0207f5
#
_entry.id   6be02c8a51cb6f6ba530897bdb0207f5
#
_cell.length_a   1.000
_cell.length_b   1.000
_cell.length_c   1.000
_cell.angle_alpha   90.00
_cell.angle_beta   90.00
_cell.angle_gamma   90.00
#
_symmetry.space_group_name_H-M   'P 1'
#
loop_
_entity.id
_entity.type
_entity.pdbx_description
1 polymer ?
#
loop_
_entity_poly.entity_id
_entity_poly.type
_entity_poly.pdbx_seq_one_letter_code
_entity_poly.pdbx_strand_id
1 'polypeptide(L)'
;MITYSLIGLTCLISFLDFQNERLFSALALHPSRIYSDRSKAYQMLSYGFVHADYQHLIFNMLSLFFFAPAIENTVFSSGEFIFLYVSALVVSAIPGYLKNKQNARYSAVGASGAVSAVLFSCVLFMPWSVIYIKFIFPLYFILFALGYVIYSYVMGKRQSDNIGHDAHLWGALYGLVFTMLTHPAVIPYFIDQLQHPPFLN
;
A
#
# COMPACT_ATOMS: atom_id res chain seq x y z
N MET A 1 -12.47 -9.29 11.84
CA MET A 1 -12.05 -8.48 10.68
C MET A 1 -10.57 -8.71 10.45
N ILE A 2 -10.21 -9.03 9.24
CA ILE A 2 -8.82 -9.30 8.79
C ILE A 2 -7.93 -8.05 8.98
N THR A 3 -8.48 -6.87 8.74
CA THR A 3 -7.78 -5.58 8.95
C THR A 3 -7.10 -5.50 10.31
N TYR A 4 -7.83 -5.77 11.39
CA TYR A 4 -7.26 -5.67 12.75
C TYR A 4 -6.22 -6.75 13.04
N SER A 5 -6.39 -7.94 12.47
CA SER A 5 -5.38 -9.00 12.57
C SER A 5 -4.09 -8.62 11.83
N LEU A 6 -4.21 -8.02 10.64
CA LEU A 6 -3.05 -7.50 9.89
C LEU A 6 -2.34 -6.38 10.63
N ILE A 7 -3.10 -5.42 11.20
CA ILE A 7 -2.53 -4.34 12.00
C ILE A 7 -1.79 -4.91 13.21
N GLY A 8 -2.44 -5.80 13.99
CA GLY A 8 -1.82 -6.41 15.17
C GLY A 8 -0.55 -7.19 14.85
N LEU A 9 -0.59 -8.02 13.80
CA LEU A 9 0.57 -8.80 13.34
C LEU A 9 1.72 -7.89 12.89
N THR A 10 1.40 -6.86 12.09
CA THR A 10 2.41 -5.91 11.58
C THR A 10 3.03 -5.11 12.72
N CYS A 11 2.23 -4.62 13.67
CA CYS A 11 2.74 -3.95 14.86
C CYS A 11 3.66 -4.86 15.67
N LEU A 12 3.23 -6.11 15.93
CA LEU A 12 4.04 -7.06 16.69
C LEU A 12 5.40 -7.31 16.03
N ILE A 13 5.41 -7.61 14.73
CA ILE A 13 6.67 -7.87 13.99
C ILE A 13 7.55 -6.61 13.98
N SER A 14 6.98 -5.42 13.71
CA SER A 14 7.75 -4.18 13.67
C SER A 14 8.32 -3.78 15.04
N PHE A 15 7.60 -3.99 16.14
CA PHE A 15 8.16 -3.76 17.48
C PHE A 15 9.31 -4.72 17.81
N LEU A 16 9.25 -5.96 17.34
CA LEU A 16 10.35 -6.91 17.50
C LEU A 16 11.57 -6.53 16.65
N ASP A 17 11.32 -6.08 15.39
CA ASP A 17 12.41 -5.72 14.48
C ASP A 17 13.15 -4.43 14.92
N PHE A 18 12.46 -3.44 15.50
CA PHE A 18 13.10 -2.23 16.04
C PHE A 18 14.16 -2.49 17.12
N GLN A 19 14.10 -3.64 17.74
CA GLN A 19 15.06 -4.08 18.75
C GLN A 19 16.04 -5.15 18.24
N ASN A 20 15.89 -5.59 16.99
CA ASN A 20 16.64 -6.72 16.44
C ASN A 20 17.02 -6.51 14.97
N GLU A 21 18.22 -5.94 14.75
CA GLU A 21 18.75 -5.68 13.41
C GLU A 21 18.86 -6.96 12.53
N ARG A 22 19.05 -8.13 13.15
CA ARG A 22 19.09 -9.39 12.41
C ARG A 22 17.73 -9.75 11.86
N LEU A 23 16.68 -9.58 12.66
CA LEU A 23 15.29 -9.79 12.25
C LEU A 23 14.91 -8.82 11.15
N PHE A 24 15.18 -7.52 11.35
CA PHE A 24 14.97 -6.49 10.34
C PHE A 24 15.64 -6.86 9.01
N SER A 25 16.95 -7.17 9.03
CA SER A 25 17.70 -7.54 7.83
C SER A 25 17.24 -8.84 7.19
N ALA A 26 16.69 -9.79 7.96
CA ALA A 26 16.16 -11.04 7.44
C ALA A 26 14.84 -10.83 6.69
N LEU A 27 13.95 -9.96 7.22
CA LEU A 27 12.60 -9.74 6.69
C LEU A 27 12.53 -8.63 5.63
N ALA A 28 13.42 -7.63 5.68
CA ALA A 28 13.48 -6.55 4.68
C ALA A 28 13.73 -7.09 3.27
N LEU A 29 13.17 -6.40 2.27
CA LEU A 29 13.38 -6.70 0.86
C LEU A 29 14.79 -6.31 0.44
N HIS A 30 15.63 -7.29 0.13
CA HIS A 30 16.94 -7.10 -0.45
C HIS A 30 16.99 -7.73 -1.86
N PRO A 31 16.71 -6.97 -2.93
CA PRO A 31 16.69 -7.49 -4.29
C PRO A 31 17.91 -8.27 -4.71
N SER A 32 19.10 -7.80 -4.32
CA SER A 32 20.39 -8.45 -4.65
C SER A 32 20.54 -9.82 -3.97
N ARG A 33 20.03 -9.97 -2.73
CA ARG A 33 20.03 -11.26 -2.03
C ARG A 33 19.09 -12.26 -2.70
N ILE A 34 17.89 -11.83 -3.12
CA ILE A 34 16.94 -12.68 -3.86
C ILE A 34 17.53 -13.09 -5.22
N TYR A 35 18.24 -12.18 -5.88
CA TYR A 35 18.86 -12.46 -7.17
C TYR A 35 19.95 -13.53 -7.07
N SER A 36 20.78 -13.48 -6.03
CA SER A 36 21.84 -14.47 -5.77
C SER A 36 21.34 -15.76 -5.13
N ASP A 37 20.28 -15.71 -4.32
CA ASP A 37 19.71 -16.85 -3.59
C ASP A 37 18.17 -16.79 -3.61
N ARG A 38 17.54 -17.60 -4.47
CA ARG A 38 16.09 -17.66 -4.63
C ARG A 38 15.34 -18.10 -3.37
N SER A 39 16.00 -18.75 -2.41
CA SER A 39 15.39 -19.09 -1.12
C SER A 39 14.97 -17.85 -0.33
N LYS A 40 15.50 -16.68 -0.66
CA LYS A 40 15.16 -15.38 -0.06
C LYS A 40 13.93 -14.72 -0.69
N ALA A 41 13.24 -15.36 -1.65
CA ALA A 41 12.06 -14.79 -2.30
C ALA A 41 10.91 -14.45 -1.34
N TYR A 42 10.87 -15.06 -0.13
CA TYR A 42 9.92 -14.70 0.92
C TYR A 42 9.99 -13.21 1.31
N GLN A 43 11.15 -12.55 1.07
CA GLN A 43 11.32 -11.13 1.32
C GLN A 43 10.40 -10.25 0.45
N MET A 44 9.89 -10.76 -0.69
CA MET A 44 8.86 -10.08 -1.48
C MET A 44 7.53 -9.92 -0.74
N LEU A 45 7.34 -10.64 0.35
CA LEU A 45 6.16 -10.59 1.21
C LEU A 45 6.50 -10.05 2.61
N SER A 46 7.56 -10.57 3.23
CA SER A 46 7.88 -10.27 4.63
C SER A 46 8.26 -8.81 4.86
N TYR A 47 8.79 -8.11 3.85
CA TYR A 47 9.16 -6.70 3.96
C TYR A 47 7.99 -5.78 4.34
N GLY A 48 6.75 -6.18 4.02
CA GLY A 48 5.54 -5.46 4.38
C GLY A 48 5.18 -5.48 5.87
N PHE A 49 5.87 -6.29 6.67
CA PHE A 49 5.64 -6.42 8.12
C PHE A 49 6.71 -5.75 8.97
N VAL A 50 7.78 -5.24 8.36
CA VAL A 50 8.86 -4.48 9.02
C VAL A 50 8.85 -3.04 8.55
N HIS A 51 9.25 -2.10 9.43
CA HIS A 51 9.18 -0.67 9.15
C HIS A 51 10.50 0.01 9.53
N ALA A 52 10.83 1.12 8.84
CA ALA A 52 12.07 1.86 9.07
C ALA A 52 12.07 2.56 10.44
N ASP A 53 10.90 3.03 10.88
CA ASP A 53 10.73 3.78 12.13
C ASP A 53 9.26 3.74 12.60
N TYR A 54 9.02 4.26 13.80
CA TYR A 54 7.67 4.34 14.40
C TYR A 54 6.71 5.19 13.59
N GLN A 55 7.18 6.29 12.99
CA GLN A 55 6.34 7.17 12.19
C GLN A 55 5.82 6.45 10.95
N HIS A 56 6.70 5.72 10.26
CA HIS A 56 6.36 4.90 9.10
C HIS A 56 5.33 3.82 9.46
N LEU A 57 5.54 3.09 10.57
CA LEU A 57 4.58 2.11 11.08
C LEU A 57 3.22 2.74 11.37
N ILE A 58 3.20 3.83 12.16
CA ILE A 58 1.97 4.49 12.58
C ILE A 58 1.15 4.95 11.36
N PHE A 59 1.76 5.61 10.37
CA PHE A 59 1.03 6.06 9.19
C PHE A 59 0.44 4.92 8.36
N ASN A 60 1.15 3.82 8.21
CA ASN A 60 0.62 2.63 7.54
C ASN A 60 -0.56 2.03 8.31
N MET A 61 -0.42 1.84 9.61
CA MET A 61 -1.45 1.22 10.44
C MET A 61 -2.69 2.11 10.59
N LEU A 62 -2.53 3.43 10.75
CA LEU A 62 -3.65 4.36 10.76
C LEU A 62 -4.38 4.37 9.41
N SER A 63 -3.65 4.34 8.30
CA SER A 63 -4.28 4.26 6.97
C SER A 63 -5.10 2.98 6.83
N LEU A 64 -4.57 1.82 7.23
CA LEU A 64 -5.35 0.58 7.25
C LEU A 64 -6.56 0.68 8.18
N PHE A 65 -6.38 1.21 9.38
CA PHE A 65 -7.44 1.32 10.39
C PHE A 65 -8.64 2.12 9.88
N PHE A 66 -8.39 3.25 9.20
CA PHE A 66 -9.47 4.12 8.73
C PHE A 66 -10.10 3.67 7.41
N PHE A 67 -9.34 3.09 6.49
CA PHE A 67 -9.82 2.83 5.13
C PHE A 67 -10.16 1.36 4.87
N ALA A 68 -9.38 0.42 5.40
CA ALA A 68 -9.60 -0.98 5.09
C ALA A 68 -10.98 -1.53 5.54
N PRO A 69 -11.53 -1.16 6.73
CA PRO A 69 -12.84 -1.62 7.14
C PRO A 69 -13.97 -1.25 6.17
N ALA A 70 -13.84 -0.13 5.47
CA ALA A 70 -14.87 0.32 4.52
C ALA A 70 -15.07 -0.68 3.38
N ILE A 71 -13.98 -1.26 2.86
CA ILE A 71 -14.05 -2.24 1.75
C ILE A 71 -14.11 -3.69 2.23
N GLU A 72 -13.47 -4.03 3.35
CA GLU A 72 -13.53 -5.38 3.93
C GLU A 72 -14.95 -5.77 4.34
N ASN A 73 -15.76 -4.83 4.84
CA ASN A 73 -17.09 -5.14 5.34
C ASN A 73 -18.19 -5.04 4.28
N THR A 74 -17.97 -4.29 3.21
CA THR A 74 -19.05 -3.92 2.28
C THR A 74 -18.81 -4.41 0.85
N VAL A 75 -17.54 -4.67 0.47
CA VAL A 75 -17.16 -4.97 -0.90
C VAL A 75 -16.53 -6.35 -1.01
N PHE A 76 -15.43 -6.56 -0.31
CA PHE A 76 -14.65 -7.80 -0.42
C PHE A 76 -15.05 -8.83 0.63
N SER A 77 -15.11 -10.08 0.23
CA SER A 77 -15.05 -11.18 1.20
C SER A 77 -13.69 -11.17 1.92
N SER A 78 -13.61 -11.80 3.09
CA SER A 78 -12.35 -11.91 3.84
C SER A 78 -11.22 -12.53 3.01
N GLY A 79 -11.53 -13.49 2.14
CA GLY A 79 -10.56 -14.13 1.24
C GLY A 79 -10.05 -13.18 0.16
N GLU A 80 -10.94 -12.41 -0.46
CA GLU A 80 -10.56 -11.40 -1.47
C GLU A 80 -9.73 -10.28 -0.86
N PHE A 81 -10.07 -9.83 0.35
CA PHE A 81 -9.32 -8.79 1.03
C PHE A 81 -7.90 -9.24 1.40
N ILE A 82 -7.75 -10.48 1.93
CA ILE A 82 -6.41 -11.07 2.18
C ILE A 82 -5.64 -11.17 0.86
N PHE A 83 -6.29 -11.66 -0.20
CA PHE A 83 -5.63 -11.83 -1.50
C PHE A 83 -5.21 -10.49 -2.09
N LEU A 84 -6.06 -9.45 -2.04
CA LEU A 84 -5.69 -8.09 -2.42
C LEU A 84 -4.45 -7.62 -1.66
N TYR A 85 -4.45 -7.72 -0.32
CA TYR A 85 -3.37 -7.21 0.52
C TYR A 85 -2.04 -7.92 0.27
N VAL A 86 -2.07 -9.27 0.30
CA VAL A 86 -0.86 -10.10 0.13
C VAL A 86 -0.28 -9.99 -1.28
N SER A 87 -1.14 -10.04 -2.31
CA SER A 87 -0.68 -9.88 -3.68
C SER A 87 -0.19 -8.46 -3.98
N ALA A 88 -0.79 -7.43 -3.37
CA ALA A 88 -0.32 -6.07 -3.48
C ALA A 88 1.09 -5.88 -2.90
N LEU A 89 1.44 -6.53 -1.78
CA LEU A 89 2.82 -6.55 -1.28
C LEU A 89 3.78 -7.06 -2.34
N VAL A 90 3.46 -8.19 -2.97
CA VAL A 90 4.34 -8.79 -3.98
C VAL A 90 4.41 -7.92 -5.24
N VAL A 91 3.27 -7.50 -5.78
CA VAL A 91 3.22 -6.72 -7.04
C VAL A 91 3.93 -5.38 -6.88
N SER A 92 3.71 -4.67 -5.78
CA SER A 92 4.35 -3.38 -5.52
C SER A 92 5.87 -3.49 -5.31
N ALA A 93 6.38 -4.65 -4.87
CA ALA A 93 7.81 -4.90 -4.72
C ALA A 93 8.53 -5.17 -6.07
N ILE A 94 7.81 -5.64 -7.11
CA ILE A 94 8.42 -6.06 -8.39
C ILE A 94 9.26 -4.97 -9.04
N PRO A 95 8.79 -3.71 -9.20
CA PRO A 95 9.59 -2.65 -9.83
C PRO A 95 10.90 -2.37 -9.08
N GLY A 96 10.81 -2.28 -7.75
CA GLY A 96 11.97 -2.10 -6.87
C GLY A 96 12.96 -3.26 -7.01
N TYR A 97 12.45 -4.50 -7.05
CA TYR A 97 13.28 -5.70 -7.29
C TYR A 97 13.99 -5.66 -8.63
N LEU A 98 13.26 -5.43 -9.72
CA LEU A 98 13.83 -5.43 -11.07
C LEU A 98 14.91 -4.37 -11.25
N LYS A 99 14.69 -3.17 -10.70
CA LYS A 99 15.60 -2.04 -10.79
C LYS A 99 16.86 -2.22 -9.94
N ASN A 100 16.76 -2.91 -8.79
CA ASN A 100 17.81 -2.97 -7.79
C ASN A 100 18.41 -4.38 -7.57
N LYS A 101 18.10 -5.36 -8.42
CA LYS A 101 18.56 -6.75 -8.26
C LYS A 101 20.09 -6.93 -8.25
N GLN A 102 20.85 -5.93 -8.71
CA GLN A 102 22.31 -5.92 -8.68
C GLN A 102 22.88 -4.89 -7.69
N ASN A 103 22.01 -4.15 -6.99
CA ASN A 103 22.42 -3.13 -6.02
C ASN A 103 22.42 -3.71 -4.59
N ALA A 104 23.59 -4.09 -4.09
CA ALA A 104 23.74 -4.67 -2.75
C ALA A 104 23.41 -3.69 -1.59
N ARG A 105 23.36 -2.37 -1.87
CA ARG A 105 23.07 -1.34 -0.86
C ARG A 105 21.58 -1.04 -0.74
N TYR A 106 20.76 -1.48 -1.71
CA TYR A 106 19.34 -1.22 -1.69
C TYR A 106 18.59 -2.20 -0.79
N SER A 107 17.72 -1.65 0.04
CA SER A 107 16.69 -2.41 0.77
C SER A 107 15.39 -1.62 0.79
N ALA A 108 14.27 -2.32 0.94
CA ALA A 108 12.96 -1.69 1.13
C ALA A 108 12.19 -2.38 2.26
N VAL A 109 11.35 -1.61 2.95
CA VAL A 109 10.51 -2.06 4.06
C VAL A 109 9.18 -1.30 4.07
N GLY A 110 8.17 -1.85 4.71
CA GLY A 110 6.89 -1.21 4.97
C GLY A 110 5.72 -1.77 4.17
N ALA A 111 4.54 -1.69 4.78
CA ALA A 111 3.27 -2.13 4.22
C ALA A 111 2.72 -1.21 3.12
N SER A 112 3.36 -0.07 2.84
CA SER A 112 2.79 1.06 2.12
C SER A 112 2.33 0.75 0.69
N GLY A 113 2.94 -0.25 0.01
CA GLY A 113 2.45 -0.72 -1.28
C GLY A 113 1.05 -1.35 -1.19
N ALA A 114 0.84 -2.24 -0.21
CA ALA A 114 -0.48 -2.84 0.04
C ALA A 114 -1.48 -1.83 0.61
N VAL A 115 -1.03 -0.92 1.48
CA VAL A 115 -1.86 0.18 1.99
C VAL A 115 -2.33 1.06 0.84
N SER A 116 -1.47 1.38 -0.12
CA SER A 116 -1.85 2.13 -1.32
C SER A 116 -2.89 1.37 -2.16
N ALA A 117 -2.76 0.05 -2.29
CA ALA A 117 -3.75 -0.76 -2.99
C ALA A 117 -5.13 -0.68 -2.31
N VAL A 118 -5.17 -0.80 -0.99
CA VAL A 118 -6.41 -0.65 -0.20
C VAL A 118 -7.02 0.74 -0.39
N LEU A 119 -6.23 1.80 -0.25
CA LEU A 119 -6.69 3.18 -0.45
C LEU A 119 -7.29 3.40 -1.83
N PHE A 120 -6.62 2.91 -2.87
CA PHE A 120 -7.09 3.09 -4.24
C PHE A 120 -8.26 2.18 -4.61
N SER A 121 -8.44 1.05 -3.93
CA SER A 121 -9.70 0.31 -3.96
C SER A 121 -10.84 1.12 -3.36
N CYS A 122 -10.62 1.78 -2.20
CA CYS A 122 -11.64 2.61 -1.54
C CYS A 122 -12.08 3.79 -2.40
N VAL A 123 -11.17 4.47 -3.10
CA VAL A 123 -11.52 5.67 -3.88
C VAL A 123 -12.55 5.40 -4.98
N LEU A 124 -12.61 4.17 -5.51
CA LEU A 124 -13.58 3.76 -6.51
C LEU A 124 -15.03 3.74 -5.97
N PHE A 125 -15.19 3.50 -4.67
CA PHE A 125 -16.50 3.43 -4.03
C PHE A 125 -16.92 4.74 -3.36
N MET A 126 -15.96 5.57 -2.95
CA MET A 126 -16.23 6.80 -2.19
C MET A 126 -15.35 7.98 -2.63
N PRO A 127 -15.40 8.38 -3.94
CA PRO A 127 -14.47 9.40 -4.47
C PRO A 127 -14.64 10.77 -3.83
N TRP A 128 -15.86 11.11 -3.38
CA TRP A 128 -16.19 12.41 -2.80
C TRP A 128 -16.17 12.43 -1.27
N SER A 129 -15.81 11.33 -0.62
CA SER A 129 -15.59 11.33 0.83
C SER A 129 -14.48 12.31 1.19
N VAL A 130 -14.70 13.07 2.27
CA VAL A 130 -13.68 13.97 2.80
C VAL A 130 -12.73 13.17 3.66
N ILE A 131 -11.46 13.21 3.31
CA ILE A 131 -10.37 12.67 4.12
C ILE A 131 -9.55 13.82 4.72
N TYR A 132 -8.94 13.61 5.86
CA TYR A 132 -8.13 14.61 6.53
C TYR A 132 -6.64 14.29 6.41
N ILE A 133 -5.92 15.06 5.57
CA ILE A 133 -4.46 14.92 5.45
C ILE A 133 -3.82 15.42 6.75
N LYS A 134 -2.98 14.56 7.36
CA LYS A 134 -2.36 14.82 8.66
C LYS A 134 -3.37 15.24 9.74
N PHE A 135 -4.62 14.75 9.65
CA PHE A 135 -5.73 15.04 10.56
C PHE A 135 -6.18 16.53 10.61
N ILE A 136 -5.68 17.36 9.71
CA ILE A 136 -5.92 18.81 9.74
C ILE A 136 -6.59 19.31 8.45
N PHE A 137 -6.07 18.92 7.29
CA PHE A 137 -6.51 19.47 6.01
C PHE A 137 -7.55 18.58 5.35
N PRO A 138 -8.83 19.03 5.26
CA PRO A 138 -9.86 18.30 4.55
C PRO A 138 -9.60 18.32 3.04
N LEU A 139 -9.73 17.17 2.40
CA LEU A 139 -9.59 17.04 0.95
C LEU A 139 -10.52 15.93 0.45
N TYR A 140 -11.13 16.09 -0.71
CA TYR A 140 -11.88 15.01 -1.34
C TYR A 140 -10.93 13.87 -1.72
N PHE A 141 -11.38 12.63 -1.49
CA PHE A 141 -10.54 11.43 -1.67
C PHE A 141 -10.01 11.31 -3.10
N ILE A 142 -10.83 11.64 -4.11
CA ILE A 142 -10.39 11.63 -5.50
C ILE A 142 -9.24 12.62 -5.77
N LEU A 143 -9.28 13.82 -5.18
CA LEU A 143 -8.22 14.81 -5.32
C LEU A 143 -6.94 14.36 -4.62
N PHE A 144 -7.07 13.76 -3.44
CA PHE A 144 -5.94 13.12 -2.78
C PHE A 144 -5.33 12.02 -3.67
N ALA A 145 -6.15 11.13 -4.23
CA ALA A 145 -5.69 10.03 -5.08
C ALA A 145 -4.92 10.53 -6.31
N LEU A 146 -5.44 11.56 -6.98
CA LEU A 146 -4.75 12.20 -8.12
C LEU A 146 -3.40 12.80 -7.70
N GLY A 147 -3.39 13.59 -6.62
CA GLY A 147 -2.16 14.18 -6.09
C GLY A 147 -1.15 13.12 -5.66
N TYR A 148 -1.61 12.02 -5.04
CA TYR A 148 -0.77 10.91 -4.62
C TYR A 148 -0.07 10.21 -5.80
N VAL A 149 -0.81 9.93 -6.89
CA VAL A 149 -0.23 9.33 -8.10
C VAL A 149 0.82 10.24 -8.72
N ILE A 150 0.48 11.53 -8.90
CA ILE A 150 1.41 12.53 -9.46
C ILE A 150 2.67 12.65 -8.59
N TYR A 151 2.50 12.78 -7.29
CA TYR A 151 3.60 12.87 -6.33
C TYR A 151 4.48 11.62 -6.37
N SER A 152 3.89 10.43 -6.29
CA SER A 152 4.63 9.16 -6.32
C SER A 152 5.39 8.98 -7.62
N TYR A 153 4.81 9.36 -8.76
CA TYR A 153 5.48 9.29 -10.06
C TYR A 153 6.67 10.25 -10.15
N VAL A 154 6.49 11.51 -9.74
CA VAL A 154 7.55 12.53 -9.80
C VAL A 154 8.70 12.18 -8.86
N MET A 155 8.38 11.78 -7.62
CA MET A 155 9.39 11.44 -6.61
C MET A 155 10.10 10.12 -6.93
N GLY A 156 9.39 9.13 -7.47
CA GLY A 156 9.98 7.88 -7.95
C GLY A 156 11.04 8.10 -9.05
N LYS A 157 10.86 9.13 -9.89
CA LYS A 157 11.88 9.53 -10.88
C LYS A 157 13.05 10.28 -10.27
N ARG A 158 12.80 11.15 -9.28
CA ARG A 158 13.85 11.99 -8.66
C ARG A 158 14.78 11.20 -7.76
N GLN A 159 14.29 10.15 -7.09
CA GLN A 159 15.05 9.32 -6.13
C GLN A 159 15.79 10.16 -5.07
N SER A 160 15.15 11.23 -4.62
CA SER A 160 15.76 12.23 -3.73
C SER A 160 15.63 11.88 -2.25
N ASP A 161 14.89 10.83 -1.93
CA ASP A 161 14.66 10.35 -0.56
C ASP A 161 14.67 8.80 -0.51
N ASN A 162 14.56 8.26 0.70
CA ASN A 162 14.55 6.82 0.94
C ASN A 162 13.13 6.20 0.90
N ILE A 163 12.15 6.90 0.31
CA ILE A 163 10.77 6.43 0.23
C ILE A 163 10.58 5.58 -1.02
N GLY A 164 9.90 4.45 -0.87
CA GLY A 164 9.58 3.52 -1.96
C GLY A 164 8.45 4.02 -2.89
N HIS A 165 8.62 5.19 -3.52
CA HIS A 165 7.59 5.80 -4.38
C HIS A 165 7.13 4.90 -5.52
N ASP A 166 8.03 4.10 -6.09
CA ASP A 166 7.67 3.10 -7.10
C ASP A 166 6.67 2.08 -6.52
N ALA A 167 6.92 1.58 -5.29
CA ALA A 167 6.01 0.64 -4.64
C ALA A 167 4.63 1.27 -4.34
N HIS A 168 4.60 2.55 -3.94
CA HIS A 168 3.36 3.29 -3.73
C HIS A 168 2.53 3.40 -5.01
N LEU A 169 3.16 3.80 -6.11
CA LEU A 169 2.49 3.95 -7.40
C LEU A 169 1.96 2.60 -7.91
N TRP A 170 2.79 1.57 -7.90
CA TRP A 170 2.38 0.25 -8.38
C TRP A 170 1.34 -0.42 -7.48
N GLY A 171 1.42 -0.19 -6.16
CA GLY A 171 0.38 -0.61 -5.22
C GLY A 171 -0.96 0.07 -5.53
N ALA A 172 -0.97 1.39 -5.72
CA ALA A 172 -2.15 2.16 -6.08
C ALA A 172 -2.79 1.66 -7.38
N LEU A 173 -2.00 1.51 -8.45
CA LEU A 173 -2.48 0.99 -9.73
C LEU A 173 -3.00 -0.44 -9.61
N TYR A 174 -2.31 -1.28 -8.84
CA TYR A 174 -2.75 -2.65 -8.59
C TYR A 174 -4.11 -2.69 -7.89
N GLY A 175 -4.32 -1.88 -6.84
CA GLY A 175 -5.60 -1.81 -6.13
C GLY A 175 -6.76 -1.41 -7.03
N LEU A 176 -6.57 -0.42 -7.91
CA LEU A 176 -7.56 -0.05 -8.92
C LEU A 176 -7.89 -1.23 -9.84
N VAL A 177 -6.86 -1.80 -10.48
CA VAL A 177 -7.04 -2.89 -11.46
C VAL A 177 -7.67 -4.12 -10.81
N PHE A 178 -7.18 -4.52 -9.64
CA PHE A 178 -7.73 -5.64 -8.87
C PHE A 178 -9.23 -5.46 -8.62
N THR A 179 -9.61 -4.29 -8.10
CA THR A 179 -11.00 -3.99 -7.76
C THR A 179 -11.90 -3.98 -9.00
N MET A 180 -11.44 -3.36 -10.10
CA MET A 180 -12.21 -3.35 -11.34
C MET A 180 -12.40 -4.74 -11.96
N LEU A 181 -11.41 -5.63 -11.81
CA LEU A 181 -11.48 -7.01 -12.32
C LEU A 181 -12.36 -7.92 -11.46
N THR A 182 -12.26 -7.80 -10.14
CA THR A 182 -13.04 -8.64 -9.21
C THR A 182 -14.46 -8.14 -9.01
N HIS A 183 -14.68 -6.83 -9.10
CA HIS A 183 -15.96 -6.15 -8.90
C HIS A 183 -16.27 -5.19 -10.05
N PRO A 184 -16.51 -5.69 -11.29
CA PRO A 184 -16.61 -4.84 -12.49
C PRO A 184 -17.77 -3.82 -12.43
N ALA A 185 -18.80 -4.07 -11.62
CA ALA A 185 -19.89 -3.13 -11.38
C ALA A 185 -19.41 -1.80 -10.74
N VAL A 186 -18.21 -1.76 -10.16
CA VAL A 186 -17.63 -0.52 -9.62
C VAL A 186 -17.34 0.51 -10.72
N ILE A 187 -17.10 0.08 -11.96
CA ILE A 187 -16.74 0.99 -13.06
C ILE A 187 -17.91 1.94 -13.38
N PRO A 188 -19.12 1.46 -13.76
CA PRO A 188 -20.26 2.35 -13.99
C PRO A 188 -20.66 3.12 -12.73
N TYR A 189 -20.58 2.51 -11.54
CA TYR A 189 -20.81 3.19 -10.27
C TYR A 189 -19.88 4.39 -10.06
N PHE A 190 -18.57 4.20 -10.25
CA PHE A 190 -17.58 5.26 -10.09
C PHE A 190 -17.78 6.41 -11.09
N ILE A 191 -18.11 6.07 -12.37
CA ILE A 191 -18.42 7.07 -13.40
C ILE A 191 -19.65 7.90 -13.01
N ASP A 192 -20.70 7.25 -12.52
CA ASP A 192 -21.92 7.93 -12.03
C ASP A 192 -21.59 8.88 -10.87
N GLN A 193 -20.81 8.42 -9.90
CA GLN A 193 -20.38 9.27 -8.78
C GLN A 193 -19.59 10.50 -9.26
N LEU A 194 -18.75 10.37 -10.30
CA LEU A 194 -18.00 11.50 -10.85
C LEU A 194 -18.90 12.51 -11.57
N GLN A 195 -19.98 12.04 -12.20
CA GLN A 195 -20.95 12.90 -12.91
C GLN A 195 -21.90 13.62 -11.97
N HIS A 196 -22.14 13.07 -10.76
CA HIS A 196 -23.06 13.60 -9.75
C HIS A 196 -22.35 13.90 -8.43
N PRO A 197 -21.43 14.88 -8.41
CA PRO A 197 -20.71 15.22 -7.18
C PRO A 197 -21.66 15.85 -6.15
N PRO A 198 -21.53 15.55 -4.85
CA PRO A 198 -22.51 15.92 -3.82
C PRO A 198 -22.63 17.43 -3.55
N PHE A 199 -21.73 18.23 -4.10
CA PHE A 199 -21.73 19.69 -3.96
C PHE A 199 -22.37 20.43 -5.16
N LEU A 200 -22.89 19.71 -6.15
CA LEU A 200 -23.62 20.26 -7.28
C LEU A 200 -25.14 20.02 -7.22
N ASN A 201 -25.64 19.35 -6.17
CA ASN A 201 -27.05 19.10 -5.93
C ASN A 201 -27.62 20.06 -4.88
#